data_d52e8e79e6c9f7a797106402de4e024f
#
_entry.id   d52e8e79e6c9f7a797106402de4e024f
#
_cell.length_a   1.000
_cell.length_b   1.000
_cell.length_c   1.000
_cell.angle_alpha   90.00
_cell.angle_beta   90.00
_cell.angle_gamma   90.00
#
_symmetry.space_group_name_H-M   'P 1'
#
loop_
_entity.id
_entity.type
_entity.pdbx_description
1 polymer ?
#
loop_
_entity_poly.entity_id
_entity_poly.type
_entity_poly.pdbx_seq_one_letter_code
_entity_poly.pdbx_strand_id
1 'polypeptide(L)'
;MTQSPAVRTTGRSGPVRIGERAARTLVTELARINDPKAALLVGASPESAVLAAAIDALLPGDRLTVVPAEPFGAAALREHITAQGRWVADRVSVVDSLAEAEPAGVVIAGEVFAGTAEETRSGIEGLAKYLSDGAVLSVATIAMPGRTTGAATELARQDALYGVGADLVLRNSPPVRVYRLRFTPASPATADRLAPAHRPSSVPLTRGMHIDSNGVAAAGISLGLAALARVARPSSKLWLLPALAAGPVAAFFRDPERDVPEDPSAVVASADGKVLSVQRLHDERFGDGEWLRVAVFLSVLDVHVNRSPVAGKVVDYFVADGGFVNAMKPDAEHNVAAYTVLDTARGTVVVAQRTGLIARRIVQRAPIGALLARGERFGLIRFGSRTDVYLPADAADPLVGPGDKVVGGSTVIARWR
;
A
#
# COMPACT_ATOMS: atom_id res chain seq x y z
N MET A 1 25.76 25.01 21.07
CA MET A 1 26.37 24.01 20.19
C MET A 1 25.58 22.71 20.38
N THR A 2 24.46 22.58 19.74
CA THR A 2 23.61 21.39 19.77
C THR A 2 23.99 20.54 18.56
N GLN A 3 24.64 19.40 18.82
CA GLN A 3 24.98 18.43 17.78
C GLN A 3 23.70 17.86 17.17
N SER A 4 23.62 17.93 15.86
CA SER A 4 22.63 17.21 15.05
C SER A 4 22.69 15.71 15.41
N PRO A 5 21.56 15.01 15.56
CA PRO A 5 21.56 13.57 15.76
C PRO A 5 21.97 12.90 14.44
N ALA A 6 23.28 12.76 14.22
CA ALA A 6 23.78 11.90 13.16
C ALA A 6 23.35 10.47 13.48
N VAL A 7 22.63 9.83 12.58
CA VAL A 7 22.32 8.39 12.63
C VAL A 7 23.68 7.66 12.53
N ARG A 8 24.33 7.42 13.68
CA ARG A 8 25.61 6.70 13.73
C ARG A 8 25.33 5.19 13.65
N THR A 9 25.71 4.59 12.56
CA THR A 9 25.84 3.14 12.44
C THR A 9 27.07 2.66 13.18
N THR A 10 26.92 2.28 14.44
CA THR A 10 27.97 1.57 15.21
C THR A 10 27.78 0.06 15.09
N GLY A 11 28.24 -0.49 13.99
CA GLY A 11 28.32 -1.96 13.77
C GLY A 11 29.20 -2.24 12.57
N ARG A 12 30.03 -3.29 12.63
CA ARG A 12 31.04 -3.73 11.62
C ARG A 12 30.49 -4.11 10.23
N SER A 13 29.25 -3.77 9.87
CA SER A 13 28.70 -3.83 8.53
C SER A 13 28.53 -2.41 8.00
N GLY A 14 29.13 -2.11 6.86
CA GLY A 14 28.97 -0.81 6.18
C GLY A 14 27.49 -0.41 6.01
N PRO A 15 27.23 0.86 5.64
CA PRO A 15 25.86 1.37 5.54
C PRO A 15 25.02 0.49 4.61
N VAL A 16 23.82 0.11 5.06
CA VAL A 16 22.90 -0.71 4.27
C VAL A 16 22.42 0.11 3.07
N ARG A 17 22.75 -0.36 1.89
CA ARG A 17 22.39 0.33 0.65
C ARG A 17 20.92 0.11 0.32
N ILE A 18 20.20 1.20 0.05
CA ILE A 18 18.83 1.18 -0.46
C ILE A 18 18.90 1.05 -1.99
N GLY A 19 18.41 -0.06 -2.52
CA GLY A 19 18.32 -0.27 -3.96
C GLY A 19 17.06 0.40 -4.55
N GLU A 20 16.98 0.49 -5.89
CA GLU A 20 15.91 1.21 -6.61
C GLU A 20 14.49 0.84 -6.20
N ARG A 21 14.20 -0.44 -5.93
CA ARG A 21 12.85 -0.87 -5.52
C ARG A 21 12.47 -0.37 -4.14
N ALA A 22 13.41 -0.44 -3.21
CA ALA A 22 13.20 0.08 -1.86
C ALA A 22 13.09 1.61 -1.88
N ALA A 23 13.88 2.27 -2.71
CA ALA A 23 13.80 3.70 -2.95
C ALA A 23 12.42 4.12 -3.48
N ARG A 24 11.93 3.47 -4.55
CA ARG A 24 10.56 3.72 -5.05
C ARG A 24 9.48 3.48 -4.02
N THR A 25 9.68 2.53 -3.12
CA THR A 25 8.75 2.27 -2.00
C THR A 25 8.77 3.39 -0.97
N LEU A 26 9.95 3.92 -0.64
CA LEU A 26 10.11 5.05 0.28
C LEU A 26 9.46 6.33 -0.26
N VAL A 27 9.55 6.57 -1.56
CA VAL A 27 8.98 7.77 -2.20
C VAL A 27 7.51 7.59 -2.61
N THR A 28 6.87 6.48 -2.28
CA THR A 28 5.49 6.19 -2.70
C THR A 28 4.51 7.32 -2.36
N GLU A 29 4.59 7.88 -1.15
CA GLU A 29 3.67 8.96 -0.74
C GLU A 29 3.94 10.27 -1.51
N LEU A 30 5.18 10.55 -1.88
CA LEU A 30 5.51 11.66 -2.76
C LEU A 30 4.96 11.43 -4.17
N ALA A 31 5.16 10.23 -4.72
CA ALA A 31 4.78 9.90 -6.09
C ALA A 31 3.25 9.86 -6.32
N ARG A 32 2.46 9.58 -5.26
CA ARG A 32 1.00 9.42 -5.39
C ARG A 32 0.18 10.70 -5.20
N ILE A 33 0.77 11.77 -4.69
CA ILE A 33 0.09 13.06 -4.53
C ILE A 33 0.16 13.81 -5.87
N ASN A 34 -0.99 14.12 -6.47
CA ASN A 34 -1.07 14.80 -7.76
C ASN A 34 -1.01 16.33 -7.65
N ASP A 35 -1.36 16.90 -6.50
CA ASP A 35 -1.27 18.34 -6.24
C ASP A 35 0.17 18.78 -6.00
N PRO A 36 0.51 20.07 -6.23
CA PRO A 36 1.78 20.64 -5.84
C PRO A 36 2.06 20.43 -4.35
N LYS A 37 3.23 19.92 -4.03
CA LYS A 37 3.62 19.51 -2.68
C LYS A 37 5.05 19.88 -2.34
N ALA A 38 5.30 20.04 -1.04
CA ALA A 38 6.63 20.12 -0.48
C ALA A 38 7.02 18.76 0.11
N ALA A 39 8.23 18.31 -0.20
CA ALA A 39 8.84 17.10 0.35
C ALA A 39 10.20 17.39 0.95
N LEU A 40 10.58 16.63 1.97
CA LEU A 40 11.88 16.69 2.63
C LEU A 40 12.54 15.31 2.58
N LEU A 41 13.70 15.21 1.96
CA LEU A 41 14.55 14.03 1.94
C LEU A 41 15.76 14.25 2.86
N VAL A 42 15.90 13.44 3.89
CA VAL A 42 16.97 13.54 4.87
C VAL A 42 17.92 12.35 4.73
N GLY A 43 19.22 12.61 4.67
CA GLY A 43 20.24 11.58 4.55
C GLY A 43 20.47 11.14 3.09
N ALA A 44 20.66 12.08 2.17
CA ALA A 44 20.93 11.80 0.77
C ALA A 44 22.41 12.00 0.40
N SER A 45 22.87 11.26 -0.59
CA SER A 45 24.14 11.47 -1.32
C SER A 45 23.86 11.55 -2.82
N PRO A 46 24.81 12.02 -3.64
CA PRO A 46 24.65 12.06 -5.11
C PRO A 46 24.31 10.68 -5.71
N GLU A 47 24.81 9.59 -5.15
CA GLU A 47 24.58 8.21 -5.63
C GLU A 47 23.35 7.55 -4.97
N SER A 48 22.59 8.30 -4.16
CA SER A 48 21.42 7.77 -3.45
C SER A 48 20.30 7.40 -4.43
N ALA A 49 19.93 6.12 -4.45
CA ALA A 49 18.77 5.67 -5.22
C ALA A 49 17.46 6.34 -4.72
N VAL A 50 17.41 6.76 -3.45
CA VAL A 50 16.23 7.46 -2.88
C VAL A 50 16.15 8.88 -3.45
N LEU A 51 17.28 9.57 -3.61
CA LEU A 51 17.33 10.89 -4.25
C LEU A 51 16.86 10.79 -5.72
N ALA A 52 17.41 9.83 -6.48
CA ALA A 52 17.00 9.61 -7.86
C ALA A 52 15.48 9.32 -7.96
N ALA A 53 14.97 8.42 -7.14
CA ALA A 53 13.55 8.09 -7.13
C ALA A 53 12.67 9.26 -6.68
N ALA A 54 13.13 10.11 -5.77
CA ALA A 54 12.41 11.30 -5.34
C ALA A 54 12.34 12.35 -6.45
N ILE A 55 13.44 12.55 -7.18
CA ILE A 55 13.49 13.46 -8.35
C ILE A 55 12.56 12.97 -9.46
N ASP A 56 12.59 11.66 -9.76
CA ASP A 56 11.72 11.04 -10.78
C ASP A 56 10.22 11.15 -10.42
N ALA A 57 9.90 11.28 -9.13
CA ALA A 57 8.53 11.41 -8.65
C ALA A 57 7.99 12.84 -8.63
N LEU A 58 8.83 13.86 -8.92
CA LEU A 58 8.41 15.26 -8.89
C LEU A 58 7.50 15.62 -10.07
N LEU A 59 6.45 16.33 -9.78
CA LEU A 59 5.54 16.93 -10.75
C LEU A 59 5.80 18.45 -10.89
N PRO A 60 5.27 19.09 -11.94
CA PRO A 60 5.30 20.54 -12.06
C PRO A 60 4.67 21.21 -10.82
N GLY A 61 5.40 22.15 -10.22
CA GLY A 61 4.96 22.84 -8.98
C GLY A 61 5.45 22.22 -7.67
N ASP A 62 5.99 21.00 -7.69
CA ASP A 62 6.57 20.37 -6.49
C ASP A 62 7.85 21.04 -6.04
N ARG A 63 8.16 20.90 -4.75
CA ARG A 63 9.40 21.31 -4.13
C ARG A 63 9.99 20.15 -3.32
N LEU A 64 11.27 19.88 -3.50
CA LEU A 64 12.02 18.89 -2.73
C LEU A 64 13.18 19.57 -2.03
N THR A 65 13.18 19.55 -0.70
CA THR A 65 14.34 19.95 0.10
C THR A 65 15.15 18.71 0.43
N VAL A 66 16.47 18.79 0.23
CA VAL A 66 17.39 17.67 0.45
C VAL A 66 18.41 18.03 1.52
N VAL A 67 18.55 17.17 2.52
CA VAL A 67 19.56 17.25 3.57
C VAL A 67 20.61 16.17 3.31
N PRO A 68 21.92 16.51 3.27
CA PRO A 68 22.97 15.52 3.03
C PRO A 68 23.08 14.48 4.15
N ALA A 69 23.52 13.27 3.79
CA ALA A 69 23.81 12.19 4.74
C ALA A 69 25.07 12.51 5.58
N GLU A 70 26.05 13.13 4.95
CA GLU A 70 27.32 13.46 5.59
C GLU A 70 27.46 14.97 5.82
N PRO A 71 28.07 15.39 6.93
CA PRO A 71 28.50 16.78 7.10
C PRO A 71 29.36 17.21 5.90
N PHE A 72 29.10 18.41 5.38
CA PHE A 72 29.77 18.96 4.18
C PHE A 72 29.41 18.31 2.83
N GLY A 73 28.47 17.35 2.78
CA GLY A 73 27.99 16.73 1.54
C GLY A 73 27.11 17.63 0.65
N ALA A 74 26.68 18.78 1.14
CA ALA A 74 25.75 19.67 0.44
C ALA A 74 26.31 20.24 -0.88
N ALA A 75 27.61 20.55 -0.94
CA ALA A 75 28.23 21.05 -2.16
C ALA A 75 28.16 20.04 -3.31
N ALA A 76 28.50 18.78 -3.04
CA ALA A 76 28.43 17.69 -4.03
C ALA A 76 26.99 17.42 -4.49
N LEU A 77 26.01 17.52 -3.57
CA LEU A 77 24.59 17.40 -3.90
C LEU A 77 24.12 18.55 -4.79
N ARG A 78 24.50 19.81 -4.50
CA ARG A 78 24.16 20.98 -5.35
C ARG A 78 24.73 20.84 -6.75
N GLU A 79 26.00 20.41 -6.88
CA GLU A 79 26.63 20.13 -8.17
C GLU A 79 25.88 19.03 -8.93
N HIS A 80 25.58 17.90 -8.27
CA HIS A 80 24.85 16.79 -8.86
C HIS A 80 23.45 17.21 -9.34
N ILE A 81 22.70 17.99 -8.56
CA ILE A 81 21.36 18.48 -8.91
C ILE A 81 21.45 19.46 -10.09
N THR A 82 22.42 20.36 -10.09
CA THR A 82 22.62 21.30 -11.20
C THR A 82 22.94 20.57 -12.50
N ALA A 83 23.74 19.50 -12.42
CA ALA A 83 24.10 18.68 -13.60
C ALA A 83 22.90 17.94 -14.22
N GLN A 84 21.82 17.71 -13.46
CA GLN A 84 20.60 17.10 -13.99
C GLN A 84 19.72 18.06 -14.82
N GLY A 85 20.09 19.32 -14.90
CA GLY A 85 19.44 20.31 -15.72
C GLY A 85 18.45 21.21 -14.96
N ARG A 86 18.03 22.26 -15.66
CA ARG A 86 17.26 23.36 -15.08
C ARG A 86 15.92 22.90 -14.44
N TRP A 87 15.26 21.95 -15.05
CA TRP A 87 13.96 21.46 -14.53
C TRP A 87 14.09 20.92 -13.10
N VAL A 88 15.17 20.18 -12.83
CA VAL A 88 15.45 19.62 -11.48
C VAL A 88 15.97 20.73 -10.57
N ALA A 89 16.91 21.54 -11.03
CA ALA A 89 17.52 22.60 -10.24
C ALA A 89 16.51 23.66 -9.73
N ASP A 90 15.45 23.91 -10.49
CA ASP A 90 14.39 24.85 -10.10
C ASP A 90 13.43 24.29 -9.02
N ARG A 91 13.48 22.97 -8.75
CA ARG A 91 12.55 22.26 -7.83
C ARG A 91 13.21 21.64 -6.62
N VAL A 92 14.50 21.38 -6.71
CA VAL A 92 15.26 20.71 -5.65
C VAL A 92 16.21 21.70 -5.01
N SER A 93 16.02 21.95 -3.72
CA SER A 93 16.91 22.78 -2.91
C SER A 93 17.73 21.89 -1.96
N VAL A 94 19.01 22.25 -1.76
CA VAL A 94 19.89 21.56 -0.81
C VAL A 94 20.21 22.51 0.34
N VAL A 95 19.89 22.07 1.55
CA VAL A 95 20.24 22.76 2.79
C VAL A 95 21.43 22.08 3.46
N ASP A 96 22.22 22.82 4.24
CA ASP A 96 23.42 22.28 4.86
C ASP A 96 23.10 21.43 6.11
N SER A 97 21.96 21.68 6.74
CA SER A 97 21.53 20.96 7.93
C SER A 97 20.00 20.83 7.99
N LEU A 98 19.53 19.85 8.76
CA LEU A 98 18.10 19.65 8.99
C LEU A 98 17.44 20.86 9.66
N ALA A 99 18.18 21.64 10.45
CA ALA A 99 17.68 22.83 11.13
C ALA A 99 17.23 23.97 10.17
N GLU A 100 17.70 23.95 8.93
CA GLU A 100 17.35 24.91 7.88
C GLU A 100 16.13 24.47 7.05
N ALA A 101 15.67 23.22 7.26
CA ALA A 101 14.54 22.68 6.51
C ALA A 101 13.20 23.20 7.07
N GLU A 102 12.26 23.43 6.17
CA GLU A 102 10.88 23.76 6.51
C GLU A 102 10.01 22.49 6.63
N PRO A 103 8.90 22.54 7.39
CA PRO A 103 7.93 21.45 7.44
C PRO A 103 7.38 21.10 6.05
N ALA A 104 7.19 19.79 5.81
CA ALA A 104 6.78 19.25 4.52
C ALA A 104 5.62 18.26 4.64
N GLY A 105 4.85 18.10 3.55
CA GLY A 105 3.75 17.14 3.45
C GLY A 105 4.23 15.68 3.37
N VAL A 106 5.48 15.47 2.92
CA VAL A 106 6.13 14.16 2.89
C VAL A 106 7.56 14.30 3.37
N VAL A 107 7.93 13.56 4.42
CA VAL A 107 9.30 13.46 4.93
C VAL A 107 9.81 12.05 4.66
N ILE A 108 11.01 11.94 4.08
CA ILE A 108 11.60 10.68 3.66
C ILE A 108 12.97 10.54 4.34
N ALA A 109 13.16 9.45 5.08
CA ALA A 109 14.51 9.09 5.54
C ALA A 109 15.23 8.34 4.41
N GLY A 110 16.29 8.93 3.88
CA GLY A 110 17.11 8.38 2.81
C GLY A 110 18.02 7.22 3.23
N GLU A 111 18.15 6.99 4.53
CA GLU A 111 18.96 5.92 5.12
C GLU A 111 18.12 4.92 5.88
N VAL A 112 18.66 3.71 6.04
CA VAL A 112 18.02 2.61 6.77
C VAL A 112 18.27 2.77 8.27
N PHE A 113 17.21 2.72 9.07
CA PHE A 113 17.33 2.64 10.53
C PHE A 113 17.87 1.25 10.93
N ALA A 114 19.06 1.21 11.53
CA ALA A 114 19.75 -0.02 11.90
C ALA A 114 20.25 -0.02 13.35
N GLY A 115 20.07 1.06 14.09
CA GLY A 115 20.53 1.27 15.46
C GLY A 115 19.68 0.58 16.53
N THR A 116 19.84 1.05 17.76
CA THR A 116 19.02 0.64 18.91
C THR A 116 17.57 1.14 18.79
N ALA A 117 16.67 0.64 19.62
CA ALA A 117 15.30 1.12 19.69
C ALA A 117 15.24 2.61 20.11
N GLU A 118 16.10 3.04 21.02
CA GLU A 118 16.15 4.42 21.53
C GLU A 118 16.68 5.40 20.48
N GLU A 119 17.77 5.06 19.80
CA GLU A 119 18.30 5.85 18.67
C GLU A 119 17.26 5.99 17.57
N THR A 120 16.54 4.91 17.25
CA THR A 120 15.50 4.91 16.24
C THR A 120 14.33 5.81 16.64
N ARG A 121 13.89 5.72 17.90
CA ARG A 121 12.84 6.60 18.44
C ARG A 121 13.24 8.07 18.37
N SER A 122 14.41 8.40 18.85
CA SER A 122 14.94 9.77 18.81
C SER A 122 15.04 10.30 17.37
N GLY A 123 15.48 9.46 16.43
CA GLY A 123 15.53 9.79 15.00
C GLY A 123 14.15 10.09 14.42
N ILE A 124 13.15 9.25 14.73
CA ILE A 124 11.76 9.44 14.30
C ILE A 124 11.19 10.74 14.90
N GLU A 125 11.36 10.97 16.20
CA GLU A 125 10.92 12.19 16.89
C GLU A 125 11.59 13.44 16.30
N GLY A 126 12.86 13.33 15.93
CA GLY A 126 13.59 14.39 15.24
C GLY A 126 12.99 14.75 13.88
N LEU A 127 12.67 13.74 13.07
CA LEU A 127 12.07 13.92 11.76
C LEU A 127 10.59 14.35 11.84
N ALA A 128 9.87 13.91 12.86
CA ALA A 128 8.45 14.25 13.03
C ALA A 128 8.20 15.75 13.22
N LYS A 129 9.18 16.51 13.69
CA LYS A 129 9.11 17.97 13.84
C LYS A 129 9.00 18.72 12.51
N TYR A 130 9.37 18.07 11.42
CA TYR A 130 9.33 18.62 10.06
C TYR A 130 8.13 18.11 9.25
N LEU A 131 7.17 17.49 9.90
CA LEU A 131 5.90 17.09 9.29
C LEU A 131 4.88 18.22 9.43
N SER A 132 4.25 18.60 8.34
CA SER A 132 3.03 19.41 8.36
C SER A 132 1.81 18.56 8.79
N ASP A 133 0.68 19.20 9.05
CA ASP A 133 -0.54 18.47 9.44
C ASP A 133 -0.98 17.46 8.38
N GLY A 134 -1.27 16.25 8.81
CA GLY A 134 -1.67 15.14 7.94
C GLY A 134 -0.53 14.54 7.09
N ALA A 135 0.70 15.03 7.25
CA ALA A 135 1.87 14.57 6.51
C ALA A 135 2.27 13.13 6.83
N VAL A 136 3.10 12.56 5.98
CA VAL A 136 3.62 11.19 6.14
C VAL A 136 5.13 11.19 6.24
N LEU A 137 5.63 10.43 7.22
CA LEU A 137 7.03 10.05 7.36
C LEU A 137 7.26 8.66 6.78
N SER A 138 8.12 8.56 5.76
CA SER A 138 8.56 7.29 5.16
C SER A 138 9.94 6.91 5.67
N VAL A 139 10.05 5.74 6.29
CA VAL A 139 11.29 5.22 6.88
C VAL A 139 11.49 3.75 6.54
N ALA A 140 12.74 3.27 6.55
CA ALA A 140 13.07 1.89 6.29
C ALA A 140 13.93 1.26 7.40
N THR A 141 13.76 -0.05 7.62
CA THR A 141 14.65 -0.85 8.46
C THR A 141 14.94 -2.20 7.82
N ILE A 142 16.02 -2.87 8.26
CA ILE A 142 16.38 -4.20 7.80
C ILE A 142 15.31 -5.20 8.23
N ALA A 143 14.90 -6.08 7.32
CA ALA A 143 13.92 -7.12 7.55
C ALA A 143 14.56 -8.50 7.31
N MET A 144 15.23 -9.04 8.33
CA MET A 144 15.83 -10.37 8.24
C MET A 144 14.99 -11.41 8.99
N PRO A 145 14.66 -12.56 8.36
CA PRO A 145 13.98 -13.65 9.07
C PRO A 145 14.80 -14.13 10.28
N GLY A 146 14.14 -14.28 11.41
CA GLY A 146 14.76 -14.80 12.65
C GLY A 146 15.71 -13.82 13.37
N ARG A 147 15.87 -12.59 12.90
CA ARG A 147 16.67 -11.56 13.60
C ARG A 147 15.85 -10.27 13.71
N THR A 148 15.51 -9.89 14.93
CA THR A 148 14.87 -8.62 15.23
C THR A 148 15.92 -7.64 15.71
N THR A 149 16.10 -6.51 15.04
CA THR A 149 16.98 -5.42 15.48
C THR A 149 16.22 -4.47 16.39
N GLY A 150 16.92 -3.65 17.20
CA GLY A 150 16.29 -2.61 18.00
C GLY A 150 15.45 -1.66 17.15
N ALA A 151 15.97 -1.26 15.99
CA ALA A 151 15.26 -0.42 15.02
C ALA A 151 13.98 -1.10 14.49
N ALA A 152 14.04 -2.39 14.15
CA ALA A 152 12.87 -3.11 13.66
C ALA A 152 11.77 -3.23 14.72
N THR A 153 12.15 -3.43 15.99
CA THR A 153 11.22 -3.49 17.13
C THR A 153 10.54 -2.15 17.34
N GLU A 154 11.31 -1.06 17.35
CA GLU A 154 10.76 0.29 17.55
C GLU A 154 9.86 0.71 16.38
N LEU A 155 10.28 0.47 15.13
CA LEU A 155 9.47 0.79 13.96
C LEU A 155 8.18 -0.04 13.90
N ALA A 156 8.20 -1.30 14.32
CA ALA A 156 6.96 -2.09 14.45
C ALA A 156 6.03 -1.52 15.53
N ARG A 157 6.58 -0.99 16.64
CA ARG A 157 5.80 -0.30 17.67
C ARG A 157 5.18 1.00 17.14
N GLN A 158 5.95 1.80 16.41
CA GLN A 158 5.46 3.03 15.78
C GLN A 158 4.40 2.74 14.72
N ASP A 159 4.59 1.69 13.92
CA ASP A 159 3.62 1.25 12.91
C ASP A 159 2.28 0.84 13.54
N ALA A 160 2.30 0.17 14.70
CA ALA A 160 1.10 -0.20 15.42
C ALA A 160 0.29 1.02 15.93
N LEU A 161 0.93 2.17 16.16
CA LEU A 161 0.30 3.38 16.68
C LEU A 161 -0.05 4.39 15.58
N TYR A 162 0.83 4.54 14.59
CA TYR A 162 0.79 5.62 13.61
C TYR A 162 0.91 5.13 12.16
N GLY A 163 0.97 3.81 11.96
CA GLY A 163 1.18 3.23 10.63
C GLY A 163 -0.01 3.44 9.72
N VAL A 164 0.24 4.00 8.54
CA VAL A 164 -0.73 4.13 7.44
C VAL A 164 -0.37 3.25 6.25
N GLY A 165 0.72 2.49 6.34
CA GLY A 165 1.12 1.48 5.38
C GLY A 165 2.52 0.95 5.65
N ALA A 166 2.73 -0.33 5.38
CA ALA A 166 4.02 -0.99 5.47
C ALA A 166 4.23 -1.96 4.33
N ASP A 167 5.43 -1.96 3.75
CA ASP A 167 5.79 -2.83 2.65
C ASP A 167 7.12 -3.54 2.88
N LEU A 168 7.17 -4.84 2.56
CA LEU A 168 8.39 -5.64 2.61
C LEU A 168 9.02 -5.71 1.21
N VAL A 169 10.24 -5.23 1.09
CA VAL A 169 11.02 -5.24 -0.15
C VAL A 169 12.07 -6.34 -0.10
N LEU A 170 11.72 -7.53 -0.59
CA LEU A 170 12.61 -8.71 -0.59
C LEU A 170 13.79 -8.56 -1.55
N ARG A 171 13.64 -7.81 -2.64
CA ARG A 171 14.69 -7.59 -3.65
C ARG A 171 15.62 -6.43 -3.31
N ASN A 172 15.81 -6.16 -2.03
CA ASN A 172 16.92 -5.36 -1.51
C ASN A 172 17.91 -6.29 -0.83
N SER A 173 19.17 -5.96 -0.78
CA SER A 173 20.20 -6.76 -0.10
C SER A 173 20.89 -5.96 1.02
N PRO A 174 20.59 -6.24 2.27
CA PRO A 174 19.58 -7.18 2.79
C PRO A 174 18.13 -6.70 2.52
N PRO A 175 17.11 -7.58 2.64
CA PRO A 175 15.70 -7.17 2.58
C PRO A 175 15.40 -6.07 3.56
N VAL A 176 14.53 -5.12 3.16
CA VAL A 176 14.10 -4.01 4.02
C VAL A 176 12.59 -3.96 4.13
N ARG A 177 12.10 -3.44 5.25
CA ARG A 177 10.71 -3.07 5.43
C ARG A 177 10.61 -1.55 5.47
N VAL A 178 9.74 -1.01 4.65
CA VAL A 178 9.41 0.41 4.59
C VAL A 178 8.13 0.61 5.37
N TYR A 179 8.12 1.60 6.25
CA TYR A 179 6.97 2.04 7.02
C TYR A 179 6.58 3.44 6.63
N ARG A 180 5.28 3.70 6.61
CA ARG A 180 4.70 5.03 6.42
C ARG A 180 3.92 5.39 7.68
N LEU A 181 4.37 6.42 8.37
CA LEU A 181 3.83 6.85 9.66
C LEU A 181 3.15 8.20 9.49
N ARG A 182 1.96 8.36 10.09
CA ARG A 182 1.23 9.63 10.14
C ARG A 182 0.84 9.95 11.56
N PHE A 183 1.39 11.02 12.11
CA PHE A 183 1.22 11.40 13.52
C PHE A 183 0.01 12.30 13.75
N THR A 184 -0.44 13.03 12.72
CA THR A 184 -1.65 13.87 12.76
C THR A 184 -2.64 13.39 11.70
N PRO A 185 -3.96 13.38 11.99
CA PRO A 185 -4.97 12.89 11.04
C PRO A 185 -4.99 13.70 9.75
N ALA A 186 -5.01 13.03 8.61
CA ALA A 186 -5.26 13.67 7.32
C ALA A 186 -6.76 13.84 7.06
N SER A 187 -7.12 14.87 6.28
CA SER A 187 -8.47 15.07 5.80
C SER A 187 -8.87 13.99 4.79
N PRO A 188 -10.10 13.45 4.83
CA PRO A 188 -10.62 12.52 3.82
C PRO A 188 -10.55 13.07 2.40
N ALA A 189 -10.79 14.38 2.23
CA ALA A 189 -10.73 15.06 0.93
C ALA A 189 -9.34 15.01 0.27
N THR A 190 -8.27 14.77 1.05
CA THR A 190 -6.93 14.56 0.49
C THR A 190 -6.87 13.30 -0.37
N ALA A 191 -7.70 12.29 -0.08
CA ALA A 191 -7.71 11.04 -0.82
C ALA A 191 -8.12 11.20 -2.30
N ASP A 192 -9.00 12.16 -2.60
CA ASP A 192 -9.47 12.44 -3.98
C ASP A 192 -8.34 12.91 -4.91
N ARG A 193 -7.24 13.40 -4.35
CA ARG A 193 -6.07 13.94 -5.06
C ARG A 193 -4.93 12.94 -5.21
N LEU A 194 -5.14 11.72 -4.75
CA LEU A 194 -4.13 10.67 -4.77
C LEU A 194 -4.26 9.77 -5.98
N ALA A 195 -3.12 9.42 -6.59
CA ALA A 195 -3.02 8.27 -7.46
C ALA A 195 -2.92 6.97 -6.65
N PRO A 196 -3.34 5.81 -7.20
CA PRO A 196 -3.15 4.52 -6.54
C PRO A 196 -1.69 4.26 -6.21
N ALA A 197 -1.41 3.86 -4.97
CA ALA A 197 -0.05 3.62 -4.51
C ALA A 197 0.64 2.49 -5.28
N HIS A 198 1.95 2.67 -5.53
CA HIS A 198 2.80 1.59 -6.00
C HIS A 198 2.88 0.49 -4.93
N ARG A 199 2.67 -0.77 -5.32
CA ARG A 199 2.72 -1.93 -4.41
C ARG A 199 3.95 -2.80 -4.70
N PRO A 200 5.04 -2.64 -3.96
CA PRO A 200 6.27 -3.42 -4.15
C PRO A 200 6.14 -4.88 -3.71
N SER A 201 5.09 -5.21 -2.96
CA SER A 201 4.77 -6.59 -2.54
C SER A 201 4.33 -7.50 -3.69
N SER A 202 4.14 -6.97 -4.90
CA SER A 202 3.85 -7.76 -6.10
C SER A 202 5.11 -7.95 -6.96
N VAL A 203 5.18 -9.08 -7.66
CA VAL A 203 6.25 -9.38 -8.61
C VAL A 203 5.73 -9.17 -10.02
N PRO A 204 6.37 -8.31 -10.83
CA PRO A 204 5.98 -8.13 -12.23
C PRO A 204 6.23 -9.43 -13.01
N LEU A 205 5.22 -9.89 -13.72
CA LEU A 205 5.28 -11.04 -14.61
C LEU A 205 5.45 -10.57 -16.08
N THR A 206 4.63 -9.60 -16.49
CA THR A 206 4.71 -8.93 -17.79
C THR A 206 4.39 -7.43 -17.60
N ARG A 207 4.41 -6.63 -18.67
CA ARG A 207 3.85 -5.28 -18.64
C ARG A 207 2.37 -5.34 -18.27
N GLY A 208 1.98 -4.64 -17.21
CA GLY A 208 0.60 -4.57 -16.74
C GLY A 208 0.07 -5.81 -16.00
N MET A 209 0.90 -6.83 -15.74
CA MET A 209 0.52 -8.01 -14.96
C MET A 209 1.52 -8.28 -13.85
N HIS A 210 1.05 -8.33 -12.63
CA HIS A 210 1.83 -8.68 -11.44
C HIS A 210 1.27 -9.96 -10.78
N ILE A 211 2.08 -10.60 -9.96
CA ILE A 211 1.66 -11.65 -9.04
C ILE A 211 1.79 -11.10 -7.62
N ASP A 212 0.72 -11.17 -6.86
CA ASP A 212 0.73 -10.76 -5.46
C ASP A 212 1.71 -11.61 -4.63
N SER A 213 2.29 -11.03 -3.59
CA SER A 213 3.26 -11.72 -2.72
C SER A 213 2.72 -13.02 -2.10
N ASN A 214 1.40 -13.11 -1.85
CA ASN A 214 0.78 -14.36 -1.41
C ASN A 214 0.86 -15.45 -2.49
N GLY A 215 0.74 -15.10 -3.76
CA GLY A 215 0.90 -16.03 -4.88
C GLY A 215 2.34 -16.49 -5.03
N VAL A 216 3.29 -15.57 -4.88
CA VAL A 216 4.72 -15.92 -4.91
C VAL A 216 5.08 -16.87 -3.77
N ALA A 217 4.61 -16.59 -2.55
CA ALA A 217 4.83 -17.46 -1.40
C ALA A 217 4.18 -18.84 -1.60
N ALA A 218 2.93 -18.90 -2.06
CA ALA A 218 2.20 -20.15 -2.28
C ALA A 218 2.84 -21.00 -3.39
N ALA A 219 3.26 -20.38 -4.50
CA ALA A 219 4.00 -21.07 -5.56
C ALA A 219 5.37 -21.57 -5.06
N GLY A 220 6.07 -20.78 -4.26
CA GLY A 220 7.34 -21.17 -3.62
C GLY A 220 7.18 -22.37 -2.70
N ILE A 221 6.11 -22.41 -1.90
CA ILE A 221 5.78 -23.59 -1.06
C ILE A 221 5.51 -24.81 -1.94
N SER A 222 4.71 -24.66 -3.01
CA SER A 222 4.42 -25.76 -3.94
C SER A 222 5.67 -26.32 -4.59
N LEU A 223 6.59 -25.46 -5.04
CA LEU A 223 7.89 -25.87 -5.60
C LEU A 223 8.80 -26.52 -4.55
N GLY A 224 8.82 -25.99 -3.33
CA GLY A 224 9.55 -26.59 -2.21
C GLY A 224 9.07 -28.00 -1.88
N LEU A 225 7.76 -28.22 -1.84
CA LEU A 225 7.16 -29.54 -1.66
C LEU A 225 7.51 -30.48 -2.82
N ALA A 226 7.52 -29.97 -4.06
CA ALA A 226 7.97 -30.75 -5.22
C ALA A 226 9.43 -31.20 -5.09
N ALA A 227 10.31 -30.28 -4.70
CA ALA A 227 11.72 -30.58 -4.48
C ALA A 227 11.92 -31.63 -3.37
N LEU A 228 11.24 -31.46 -2.23
CA LEU A 228 11.27 -32.43 -1.13
C LEU A 228 10.77 -33.82 -1.56
N ALA A 229 9.66 -33.89 -2.27
CA ALA A 229 9.10 -35.15 -2.78
C ALA A 229 10.07 -35.81 -3.78
N ARG A 230 10.74 -35.02 -4.62
CA ARG A 230 11.75 -35.53 -5.59
C ARG A 230 12.98 -36.10 -4.91
N VAL A 231 13.45 -35.44 -3.83
CA VAL A 231 14.59 -35.92 -3.04
C VAL A 231 14.21 -37.18 -2.23
N ALA A 232 13.04 -37.17 -1.57
CA ALA A 232 12.59 -38.26 -0.72
C ALA A 232 12.28 -39.56 -1.51
N ARG A 233 11.75 -39.41 -2.74
CA ARG A 233 11.37 -40.55 -3.61
C ARG A 233 11.79 -40.30 -5.06
N PRO A 234 13.07 -40.46 -5.40
CA PRO A 234 13.59 -40.12 -6.73
C PRO A 234 12.95 -40.86 -7.90
N SER A 235 12.50 -42.07 -7.69
CA SER A 235 11.82 -42.91 -8.70
C SER A 235 10.31 -42.60 -8.89
N SER A 236 9.71 -41.85 -7.95
CA SER A 236 8.30 -41.51 -7.99
C SER A 236 8.08 -40.23 -8.81
N LYS A 237 6.95 -40.18 -9.54
CA LYS A 237 6.50 -38.95 -10.26
C LYS A 237 5.58 -38.07 -9.40
N LEU A 238 5.37 -38.39 -8.12
CA LEU A 238 4.48 -37.62 -7.22
C LEU A 238 4.88 -36.15 -7.07
N TRP A 239 6.18 -35.84 -7.22
CA TRP A 239 6.68 -34.47 -7.19
C TRP A 239 6.10 -33.58 -8.31
N LEU A 240 5.63 -34.18 -9.42
CA LEU A 240 4.99 -33.43 -10.50
C LEU A 240 3.70 -32.73 -10.07
N LEU A 241 2.93 -33.30 -9.13
CA LEU A 241 1.68 -32.73 -8.67
C LEU A 241 1.87 -31.31 -8.08
N PRO A 242 2.69 -31.12 -7.02
CA PRO A 242 2.92 -29.78 -6.50
C PRO A 242 3.72 -28.89 -7.46
N ALA A 243 4.59 -29.46 -8.32
CA ALA A 243 5.29 -28.67 -9.33
C ALA A 243 4.32 -28.06 -10.36
N LEU A 244 3.40 -28.83 -10.90
CA LEU A 244 2.38 -28.37 -11.85
C LEU A 244 1.34 -27.43 -11.18
N ALA A 245 1.06 -27.61 -9.89
CA ALA A 245 0.14 -26.75 -9.15
C ALA A 245 0.71 -25.33 -8.94
N ALA A 246 2.02 -25.15 -8.95
CA ALA A 246 2.67 -23.86 -8.66
C ALA A 246 2.20 -22.74 -9.62
N GLY A 247 2.07 -23.05 -10.91
CA GLY A 247 1.60 -22.11 -11.93
C GLY A 247 0.17 -21.62 -11.69
N PRO A 248 -0.83 -22.49 -11.65
CA PRO A 248 -2.23 -22.14 -11.34
C PRO A 248 -2.39 -21.42 -10.00
N VAL A 249 -1.66 -21.84 -8.96
CA VAL A 249 -1.67 -21.18 -7.66
C VAL A 249 -1.14 -19.75 -7.76
N ALA A 250 -0.02 -19.53 -8.46
CA ALA A 250 0.47 -18.18 -8.70
C ALA A 250 -0.53 -17.33 -9.51
N ALA A 251 -1.12 -17.92 -10.57
CA ALA A 251 -2.08 -17.24 -11.44
C ALA A 251 -3.36 -16.82 -10.72
N PHE A 252 -3.79 -17.56 -9.70
CA PHE A 252 -4.92 -17.17 -8.84
C PHE A 252 -4.68 -15.80 -8.17
N PHE A 253 -3.44 -15.51 -7.79
CA PHE A 253 -3.04 -14.25 -7.15
C PHE A 253 -2.54 -13.20 -8.15
N ARG A 254 -2.97 -13.29 -9.43
CA ARG A 254 -2.65 -12.27 -10.42
C ARG A 254 -3.25 -10.92 -10.05
N ASP A 255 -2.51 -9.88 -10.32
CA ASP A 255 -2.87 -8.49 -10.05
C ASP A 255 -2.57 -7.64 -11.29
N PRO A 256 -3.51 -7.56 -12.24
CA PRO A 256 -3.36 -6.74 -13.43
C PRO A 256 -3.43 -5.25 -13.06
N GLU A 257 -2.74 -4.43 -13.82
CA GLU A 257 -2.98 -2.99 -13.82
C GLU A 257 -4.38 -2.69 -14.34
N ARG A 258 -4.96 -1.58 -13.91
CA ARG A 258 -6.35 -1.19 -14.23
C ARG A 258 -6.39 0.28 -14.61
N ASP A 259 -7.10 0.55 -15.66
CA ASP A 259 -7.45 1.91 -16.02
C ASP A 259 -8.60 2.37 -15.11
N VAL A 260 -8.28 3.25 -14.19
CA VAL A 260 -9.25 3.82 -13.24
C VAL A 260 -9.91 5.02 -13.90
N PRO A 261 -11.27 5.09 -13.94
CA PRO A 261 -11.97 6.24 -14.52
C PRO A 261 -11.56 7.55 -13.84
N GLU A 262 -11.34 8.60 -14.62
CA GLU A 262 -10.97 9.94 -14.12
C GLU A 262 -12.18 10.73 -13.58
N ASP A 263 -13.42 10.37 -14.00
CA ASP A 263 -14.66 11.03 -13.55
C ASP A 263 -14.77 11.03 -12.02
N PRO A 264 -14.76 12.21 -11.35
CA PRO A 264 -14.81 12.30 -9.89
C PRO A 264 -16.10 11.74 -9.28
N SER A 265 -17.16 11.65 -10.06
CA SER A 265 -18.44 11.09 -9.62
C SER A 265 -18.52 9.57 -9.71
N ALA A 266 -17.52 8.91 -10.34
CA ALA A 266 -17.54 7.48 -10.54
C ALA A 266 -17.25 6.69 -9.25
N VAL A 267 -18.06 5.69 -8.97
CA VAL A 267 -17.83 4.66 -7.98
C VAL A 267 -17.50 3.37 -8.74
N VAL A 268 -16.30 2.81 -8.54
CA VAL A 268 -15.84 1.64 -9.30
C VAL A 268 -16.09 0.33 -8.55
N ALA A 269 -16.14 -0.77 -9.29
CA ALA A 269 -16.25 -2.10 -8.70
C ALA A 269 -15.06 -2.39 -7.78
N SER A 270 -15.32 -2.98 -6.62
CA SER A 270 -14.27 -3.34 -5.64
C SER A 270 -13.54 -4.63 -6.01
N ALA A 271 -14.10 -5.43 -6.90
CA ALA A 271 -13.54 -6.71 -7.37
C ALA A 271 -13.99 -7.03 -8.80
N ASP A 272 -13.26 -7.94 -9.44
CA ASP A 272 -13.72 -8.59 -10.66
C ASP A 272 -14.85 -9.59 -10.32
N GLY A 273 -15.80 -9.74 -11.22
CA GLY A 273 -16.82 -10.75 -11.03
C GLY A 273 -18.16 -10.45 -11.69
N LYS A 274 -19.21 -11.02 -11.12
CA LYS A 274 -20.59 -10.88 -11.58
C LYS A 274 -21.46 -10.25 -10.49
N VAL A 275 -22.20 -9.20 -10.83
CA VAL A 275 -23.15 -8.58 -9.92
C VAL A 275 -24.24 -9.58 -9.54
N LEU A 276 -24.40 -9.84 -8.26
CA LEU A 276 -25.43 -10.71 -7.71
C LEU A 276 -26.72 -9.94 -7.44
N SER A 277 -26.60 -8.77 -6.82
CA SER A 277 -27.73 -7.94 -6.46
C SER A 277 -27.34 -6.48 -6.36
N VAL A 278 -28.33 -5.63 -6.61
CA VAL A 278 -28.30 -4.19 -6.34
C VAL A 278 -29.54 -3.89 -5.51
N GLN A 279 -29.38 -3.45 -4.28
CA GLN A 279 -30.48 -3.34 -3.32
C GLN A 279 -30.32 -2.10 -2.46
N ARG A 280 -31.47 -1.50 -2.11
CA ARG A 280 -31.56 -0.51 -1.02
C ARG A 280 -31.96 -1.25 0.25
N LEU A 281 -31.27 -0.98 1.34
CA LEU A 281 -31.50 -1.67 2.61
C LEU A 281 -31.04 -0.82 3.80
N HIS A 282 -31.59 -1.10 4.97
CA HIS A 282 -31.06 -0.63 6.24
C HIS A 282 -30.08 -1.66 6.82
N ASP A 283 -28.97 -1.18 7.34
CA ASP A 283 -27.97 -2.04 8.00
C ASP A 283 -27.51 -1.34 9.30
N GLU A 284 -27.99 -1.83 10.42
CA GLU A 284 -27.75 -1.25 11.75
C GLU A 284 -26.26 -1.14 12.10
N ARG A 285 -25.40 -1.94 11.45
CA ARG A 285 -23.94 -1.88 11.64
C ARG A 285 -23.32 -0.56 11.17
N PHE A 286 -23.99 0.15 10.30
CA PHE A 286 -23.49 1.39 9.66
C PHE A 286 -24.33 2.63 10.00
N GLY A 287 -25.25 2.51 10.97
CA GLY A 287 -26.15 3.58 11.42
C GLY A 287 -27.54 3.55 10.78
N ASP A 288 -28.35 4.56 11.10
CA ASP A 288 -29.79 4.59 10.78
C ASP A 288 -30.11 4.92 9.31
N GLY A 289 -29.12 5.15 8.46
CA GLY A 289 -29.31 5.51 7.05
C GLY A 289 -29.73 4.34 6.16
N GLU A 290 -30.35 4.65 5.02
CA GLU A 290 -30.57 3.68 3.95
C GLU A 290 -29.29 3.56 3.11
N TRP A 291 -28.93 2.32 2.75
CA TRP A 291 -27.73 1.99 2.00
C TRP A 291 -28.07 1.40 0.64
N LEU A 292 -27.40 1.89 -0.40
CA LEU A 292 -27.34 1.25 -1.70
C LEU A 292 -26.20 0.20 -1.65
N ARG A 293 -26.57 -1.09 -1.68
CA ARG A 293 -25.61 -2.20 -1.72
C ARG A 293 -25.48 -2.74 -3.13
N VAL A 294 -24.25 -2.82 -3.64
CA VAL A 294 -23.90 -3.56 -4.86
C VAL A 294 -23.05 -4.75 -4.46
N ALA A 295 -23.58 -5.96 -4.67
CA ALA A 295 -22.94 -7.22 -4.33
C ALA A 295 -22.33 -7.89 -5.57
N VAL A 296 -21.03 -8.23 -5.52
CA VAL A 296 -20.29 -8.86 -6.62
C VAL A 296 -19.74 -10.21 -6.18
N PHE A 297 -20.04 -11.25 -6.93
CA PHE A 297 -19.48 -12.59 -6.76
C PHE A 297 -18.19 -12.74 -7.56
N LEU A 298 -17.15 -13.24 -6.92
CA LEU A 298 -15.87 -13.59 -7.54
C LEU A 298 -15.81 -15.10 -7.73
N SER A 299 -15.76 -15.56 -8.97
CA SER A 299 -15.44 -16.95 -9.29
C SER A 299 -13.96 -17.24 -9.07
N VAL A 300 -13.56 -18.50 -8.97
CA VAL A 300 -12.14 -18.89 -8.79
C VAL A 300 -11.25 -18.34 -9.91
N LEU A 301 -11.81 -18.08 -11.08
CA LEU A 301 -11.07 -17.54 -12.23
C LEU A 301 -10.97 -16.02 -12.26
N ASP A 302 -11.70 -15.30 -11.40
CA ASP A 302 -11.65 -13.85 -11.32
C ASP A 302 -10.42 -13.37 -10.56
N VAL A 303 -10.08 -12.09 -10.67
CA VAL A 303 -9.02 -11.47 -9.88
C VAL A 303 -9.51 -11.25 -8.45
N HIS A 304 -8.74 -11.75 -7.48
CA HIS A 304 -9.13 -11.72 -6.07
C HIS A 304 -8.49 -10.56 -5.27
N VAL A 305 -7.67 -9.73 -5.93
CA VAL A 305 -7.19 -8.47 -5.35
C VAL A 305 -8.33 -7.47 -5.35
N ASN A 306 -8.66 -6.95 -4.16
CA ASN A 306 -9.74 -5.99 -4.00
C ASN A 306 -9.21 -4.56 -4.05
N ARG A 307 -10.04 -3.68 -4.64
CA ARG A 307 -9.71 -2.28 -4.87
C ARG A 307 -10.74 -1.36 -4.24
N SER A 308 -10.28 -0.19 -3.79
CA SER A 308 -11.17 0.83 -3.22
C SER A 308 -12.15 1.32 -4.27
N PRO A 309 -13.46 1.30 -4.02
CA PRO A 309 -14.45 1.77 -4.98
C PRO A 309 -14.44 3.28 -5.15
N VAL A 310 -13.98 4.00 -4.15
CA VAL A 310 -13.91 5.45 -4.06
C VAL A 310 -12.59 5.89 -3.45
N ALA A 311 -12.24 7.14 -3.57
CA ALA A 311 -11.20 7.74 -2.75
C ALA A 311 -11.75 7.99 -1.34
N GLY A 312 -10.93 7.75 -0.30
CA GLY A 312 -11.36 7.96 1.07
C GLY A 312 -10.30 7.58 2.11
N LYS A 313 -10.58 7.95 3.35
CA LYS A 313 -9.77 7.60 4.52
C LYS A 313 -10.36 6.38 5.21
N VAL A 314 -9.56 5.37 5.47
CA VAL A 314 -9.96 4.23 6.32
C VAL A 314 -10.14 4.72 7.74
N VAL A 315 -11.37 4.71 8.23
CA VAL A 315 -11.70 5.16 9.59
C VAL A 315 -12.01 4.01 10.54
N ASP A 316 -12.43 2.86 9.99
CA ASP A 316 -12.66 1.67 10.79
C ASP A 316 -12.42 0.39 9.97
N TYR A 317 -12.08 -0.68 10.66
CA TYR A 317 -11.96 -2.03 10.13
C TYR A 317 -12.37 -3.04 11.19
N PHE A 318 -13.37 -3.84 10.89
CA PHE A 318 -13.81 -4.89 11.79
C PHE A 318 -14.18 -6.17 11.03
N VAL A 319 -14.12 -7.28 11.73
CA VAL A 319 -14.49 -8.61 11.21
C VAL A 319 -15.74 -9.09 11.94
N ALA A 320 -16.77 -9.45 11.19
CA ALA A 320 -17.95 -10.11 11.72
C ALA A 320 -17.78 -11.62 11.53
N ASP A 321 -18.02 -12.35 12.61
CA ASP A 321 -18.08 -13.81 12.59
C ASP A 321 -19.29 -14.30 11.80
N GLY A 322 -19.18 -15.54 11.27
CA GLY A 322 -20.25 -16.10 10.46
C GLY A 322 -19.92 -17.47 9.88
N GLY A 323 -20.72 -17.88 8.91
CA GLY A 323 -20.57 -19.13 8.20
C GLY A 323 -19.60 -19.08 7.00
N PHE A 324 -19.58 -20.19 6.26
CA PHE A 324 -18.81 -20.36 5.01
C PHE A 324 -19.70 -20.98 3.95
N VAL A 325 -20.89 -20.43 3.75
CA VAL A 325 -21.84 -20.88 2.74
C VAL A 325 -21.36 -20.43 1.36
N ASN A 326 -21.82 -21.11 0.30
CA ASN A 326 -21.52 -20.70 -1.08
C ASN A 326 -21.91 -19.22 -1.28
N ALA A 327 -20.95 -18.41 -1.70
CA ALA A 327 -21.09 -16.96 -1.82
C ALA A 327 -22.18 -16.48 -2.81
N MET A 328 -22.66 -17.39 -3.70
CA MET A 328 -23.79 -17.12 -4.60
C MET A 328 -25.16 -17.23 -3.93
N LYS A 329 -25.25 -17.85 -2.75
CA LYS A 329 -26.52 -18.01 -2.05
C LYS A 329 -26.88 -16.76 -1.24
N PRO A 330 -28.17 -16.47 -1.03
CA PRO A 330 -28.59 -15.38 -0.15
C PRO A 330 -27.98 -15.49 1.26
N ASP A 331 -27.98 -16.70 1.85
CA ASP A 331 -27.43 -16.97 3.17
C ASP A 331 -25.96 -16.60 3.34
N ALA A 332 -25.23 -16.36 2.24
CA ALA A 332 -23.86 -15.86 2.28
C ALA A 332 -23.73 -14.44 2.88
N GLU A 333 -24.84 -13.74 3.11
CA GLU A 333 -24.85 -12.49 3.88
C GLU A 333 -24.38 -12.70 5.33
N HIS A 334 -24.53 -13.90 5.85
CA HIS A 334 -24.10 -14.31 7.19
C HIS A 334 -22.74 -15.02 7.23
N ASN A 335 -21.98 -15.00 6.11
CA ASN A 335 -20.61 -15.49 6.11
C ASN A 335 -19.69 -14.56 6.86
N VAL A 336 -18.57 -15.10 7.35
CA VAL A 336 -17.46 -14.30 7.87
C VAL A 336 -17.12 -13.19 6.89
N ALA A 337 -17.16 -11.96 7.38
CA ALA A 337 -16.92 -10.76 6.55
C ALA A 337 -16.00 -9.78 7.25
N ALA A 338 -15.10 -9.18 6.49
CA ALA A 338 -14.29 -8.04 6.92
C ALA A 338 -14.86 -6.77 6.29
N TYR A 339 -15.10 -5.79 7.11
CA TYR A 339 -15.65 -4.49 6.73
C TYR A 339 -14.56 -3.44 6.80
N THR A 340 -14.34 -2.74 5.70
CA THR A 340 -13.49 -1.55 5.64
C THR A 340 -14.39 -0.34 5.49
N VAL A 341 -14.37 0.54 6.47
CA VAL A 341 -15.16 1.77 6.49
C VAL A 341 -14.31 2.93 6.00
N LEU A 342 -14.78 3.58 4.97
CA LEU A 342 -14.14 4.73 4.34
C LEU A 342 -14.92 6.00 4.65
N ASP A 343 -14.25 6.99 5.20
CA ASP A 343 -14.75 8.36 5.27
C ASP A 343 -14.34 9.10 3.99
N THR A 344 -15.32 9.67 3.28
CA THR A 344 -15.11 10.35 2.00
C THR A 344 -15.68 11.76 2.05
N ALA A 345 -15.35 12.59 1.07
CA ALA A 345 -15.93 13.92 0.94
C ALA A 345 -17.47 13.89 0.70
N ARG A 346 -18.04 12.72 0.37
CA ARG A 346 -19.47 12.54 0.03
C ARG A 346 -20.20 11.60 0.99
N GLY A 347 -19.65 11.36 2.16
CA GLY A 347 -20.21 10.49 3.18
C GLY A 347 -19.46 9.18 3.36
N THR A 348 -19.96 8.35 4.24
CA THR A 348 -19.34 7.05 4.58
C THR A 348 -19.61 6.02 3.48
N VAL A 349 -18.58 5.28 3.10
CA VAL A 349 -18.66 4.13 2.19
C VAL A 349 -18.10 2.91 2.89
N VAL A 350 -18.79 1.77 2.78
CA VAL A 350 -18.34 0.53 3.39
C VAL A 350 -18.09 -0.51 2.32
N VAL A 351 -16.95 -1.21 2.43
CA VAL A 351 -16.64 -2.36 1.57
C VAL A 351 -16.56 -3.60 2.45
N ALA A 352 -17.48 -4.55 2.21
CA ALA A 352 -17.44 -5.85 2.86
C ALA A 352 -16.74 -6.86 1.94
N GLN A 353 -15.71 -7.51 2.48
CA GLN A 353 -15.07 -8.68 1.89
C GLN A 353 -15.64 -9.92 2.58
N ARG A 354 -16.38 -10.77 1.87
CA ARG A 354 -17.04 -11.94 2.44
C ARG A 354 -16.38 -13.22 1.99
N THR A 355 -16.24 -14.15 2.92
CA THR A 355 -15.78 -15.51 2.63
C THR A 355 -16.84 -16.30 1.85
N GLY A 356 -16.42 -17.42 1.27
CA GLY A 356 -17.29 -18.38 0.61
C GLY A 356 -16.97 -19.80 1.06
N LEU A 357 -17.46 -20.79 0.35
CA LEU A 357 -17.30 -22.22 0.70
C LEU A 357 -15.83 -22.64 0.85
N ILE A 358 -14.95 -22.13 -0.02
CA ILE A 358 -13.53 -22.46 -0.05
C ILE A 358 -12.69 -21.31 0.55
N ALA A 359 -13.15 -20.09 0.39
CA ALA A 359 -12.50 -18.87 0.88
C ALA A 359 -12.62 -18.77 2.40
N ARG A 360 -11.51 -18.89 3.13
CA ARG A 360 -11.50 -18.80 4.60
C ARG A 360 -10.57 -17.72 5.14
N ARG A 361 -9.93 -16.95 4.27
CA ARG A 361 -8.98 -15.91 4.71
C ARG A 361 -9.12 -14.64 3.89
N ILE A 362 -9.38 -13.57 4.60
CA ILE A 362 -9.38 -12.20 4.10
C ILE A 362 -8.04 -11.58 4.52
N VAL A 363 -7.41 -10.86 3.61
CA VAL A 363 -6.15 -10.15 3.86
C VAL A 363 -6.41 -8.67 3.69
N GLN A 364 -6.36 -7.92 4.77
CA GLN A 364 -6.42 -6.47 4.78
C GLN A 364 -5.01 -5.89 4.69
N ARG A 365 -4.86 -4.80 3.94
CA ARG A 365 -3.57 -4.11 3.74
C ARG A 365 -3.61 -2.61 3.99
N ALA A 366 -4.81 -2.06 4.12
CA ALA A 366 -5.00 -0.66 4.43
C ALA A 366 -5.37 -0.52 5.90
N PRO A 367 -4.45 -0.08 6.78
CA PRO A 367 -4.75 0.13 8.19
C PRO A 367 -5.66 1.34 8.38
N ILE A 368 -6.25 1.46 9.58
CA ILE A 368 -7.01 2.65 9.98
C ILE A 368 -6.08 3.88 9.87
N GLY A 369 -6.60 4.97 9.34
CA GLY A 369 -5.85 6.20 9.06
C GLY A 369 -5.23 6.25 7.65
N ALA A 370 -5.18 5.13 6.92
CA ALA A 370 -4.69 5.12 5.54
C ALA A 370 -5.63 5.92 4.62
N LEU A 371 -5.05 6.68 3.69
CA LEU A 371 -5.79 7.26 2.57
C LEU A 371 -5.71 6.31 1.39
N LEU A 372 -6.84 6.00 0.79
CA LEU A 372 -6.96 5.20 -0.42
C LEU A 372 -7.41 6.07 -1.58
N ALA A 373 -6.70 6.00 -2.69
CA ALA A 373 -7.20 6.50 -3.96
C ALA A 373 -8.29 5.58 -4.51
N ARG A 374 -9.18 6.08 -5.37
CA ARG A 374 -10.09 5.24 -6.12
C ARG A 374 -9.31 4.22 -6.97
N GLY A 375 -9.76 2.97 -7.00
CA GLY A 375 -9.08 1.87 -7.69
C GLY A 375 -7.82 1.35 -6.99
N GLU A 376 -7.42 1.91 -5.84
CA GLU A 376 -6.26 1.46 -5.10
C GLU A 376 -6.49 0.09 -4.45
N ARG A 377 -5.48 -0.76 -4.46
CA ARG A 377 -5.50 -2.09 -3.85
C ARG A 377 -5.50 -1.98 -2.33
N PHE A 378 -6.52 -2.51 -1.65
CA PHE A 378 -6.60 -2.46 -0.19
C PHE A 378 -6.61 -3.83 0.50
N GLY A 379 -6.80 -4.90 -0.27
CA GLY A 379 -6.82 -6.25 0.29
C GLY A 379 -7.02 -7.32 -0.77
N LEU A 380 -7.22 -8.54 -0.31
CA LEU A 380 -7.60 -9.67 -1.16
C LEU A 380 -8.38 -10.71 -0.37
N ILE A 381 -9.19 -11.51 -1.08
CA ILE A 381 -9.91 -12.66 -0.52
C ILE A 381 -9.36 -13.92 -1.19
N ARG A 382 -9.13 -15.00 -0.43
CA ARG A 382 -8.62 -16.26 -0.98
C ARG A 382 -9.78 -17.19 -1.32
N PHE A 383 -9.95 -17.54 -2.62
CA PHE A 383 -10.83 -18.58 -3.20
C PHE A 383 -12.34 -18.41 -3.02
N GLY A 384 -13.07 -18.03 -4.09
CA GLY A 384 -14.52 -18.03 -4.23
C GLY A 384 -15.22 -17.17 -3.17
N SER A 385 -15.49 -15.94 -3.48
CA SER A 385 -15.81 -14.91 -2.49
C SER A 385 -16.84 -13.92 -3.04
N ARG A 386 -17.29 -13.02 -2.19
CA ARG A 386 -18.19 -11.92 -2.53
C ARG A 386 -17.64 -10.63 -1.96
N THR A 387 -17.76 -9.53 -2.70
CA THR A 387 -17.57 -8.18 -2.18
C THR A 387 -18.87 -7.42 -2.26
N ASP A 388 -19.21 -6.68 -1.21
CA ASP A 388 -20.33 -5.77 -1.21
C ASP A 388 -19.84 -4.35 -1.01
N VAL A 389 -20.28 -3.42 -1.86
CA VAL A 389 -20.05 -1.99 -1.72
C VAL A 389 -21.34 -1.35 -1.23
N TYR A 390 -21.26 -0.64 -0.11
CA TYR A 390 -22.36 0.10 0.48
C TYR A 390 -22.11 1.58 0.34
N LEU A 391 -23.08 2.30 -0.24
CA LEU A 391 -23.08 3.73 -0.46
C LEU A 391 -24.32 4.35 0.22
N PRO A 392 -24.30 5.61 0.69
CA PRO A 392 -25.52 6.28 1.11
C PRO A 392 -26.53 6.28 -0.02
N ALA A 393 -27.74 5.79 0.22
CA ALA A 393 -28.73 5.53 -0.83
C ALA A 393 -29.27 6.81 -1.51
N ASP A 394 -29.23 7.90 -0.78
CA ASP A 394 -29.64 9.24 -1.25
C ASP A 394 -28.54 9.95 -2.07
N ALA A 395 -27.28 9.55 -1.90
CA ALA A 395 -26.12 10.20 -2.51
C ALA A 395 -25.64 9.53 -3.80
N ALA A 396 -26.09 8.31 -4.13
CA ALA A 396 -25.57 7.56 -5.27
C ALA A 396 -26.65 6.82 -6.06
N ASP A 397 -26.47 6.78 -7.37
CA ASP A 397 -27.31 6.03 -8.30
C ASP A 397 -26.54 4.82 -8.88
N PRO A 398 -27.13 3.59 -8.87
CA PRO A 398 -26.50 2.43 -9.43
C PRO A 398 -26.51 2.49 -10.97
N LEU A 399 -25.42 2.00 -11.58
CA LEU A 399 -25.27 1.92 -13.04
C LEU A 399 -25.17 0.49 -13.54
N VAL A 400 -25.27 -0.49 -12.67
CA VAL A 400 -25.20 -1.93 -12.98
C VAL A 400 -26.43 -2.65 -12.42
N GLY A 401 -26.71 -3.81 -12.99
CA GLY A 401 -27.79 -4.69 -12.56
C GLY A 401 -27.32 -6.13 -12.30
N PRO A 402 -28.17 -6.95 -11.67
CA PRO A 402 -27.87 -8.38 -11.48
C PRO A 402 -27.53 -9.08 -12.79
N GLY A 403 -26.43 -9.79 -12.81
CA GLY A 403 -25.96 -10.48 -14.01
C GLY A 403 -24.84 -9.79 -14.76
N ASP A 404 -24.61 -8.50 -14.56
CA ASP A 404 -23.56 -7.74 -15.22
C ASP A 404 -22.17 -8.22 -14.77
N LYS A 405 -21.24 -8.25 -15.72
CA LYS A 405 -19.83 -8.52 -15.45
C LYS A 405 -19.13 -7.19 -15.15
N VAL A 406 -18.35 -7.18 -14.08
CA VAL A 406 -17.60 -6.01 -13.64
C VAL A 406 -16.12 -6.34 -13.45
N VAL A 407 -15.30 -5.32 -13.62
CA VAL A 407 -13.84 -5.36 -13.49
C VAL A 407 -13.43 -4.40 -12.36
N GLY A 408 -12.81 -4.95 -11.33
CA GLY A 408 -12.39 -4.20 -10.13
C GLY A 408 -11.45 -3.04 -10.46
N GLY A 409 -11.80 -1.85 -9.97
CA GLY A 409 -11.06 -0.61 -10.21
C GLY A 409 -11.35 0.07 -11.55
N SER A 410 -12.05 -0.59 -12.51
CA SER A 410 -12.31 -0.02 -13.85
C SER A 410 -13.79 0.15 -14.16
N THR A 411 -14.63 -0.84 -13.84
CA THR A 411 -16.06 -0.74 -14.14
C THR A 411 -16.75 0.21 -13.15
N VAL A 412 -17.43 1.23 -13.66
CA VAL A 412 -18.27 2.12 -12.85
C VAL A 412 -19.55 1.39 -12.47
N ILE A 413 -19.76 1.13 -11.18
CA ILE A 413 -20.93 0.41 -10.65
C ILE A 413 -22.02 1.35 -10.13
N ALA A 414 -21.65 2.57 -9.76
CA ALA A 414 -22.57 3.61 -9.35
C ALA A 414 -21.95 4.99 -9.65
N ARG A 415 -22.78 6.01 -9.56
CA ARG A 415 -22.35 7.41 -9.71
C ARG A 415 -22.89 8.23 -8.55
N TRP A 416 -22.03 9.08 -7.98
CA TRP A 416 -22.44 10.09 -7.03
C TRP A 416 -23.35 11.12 -7.72
N ARG A 417 -24.38 11.55 -7.01
CA ARG A 417 -25.27 12.63 -7.43
C ARG A 417 -24.62 13.99 -7.32
#